data_dbf16be0e0caffd5d80095c7228a828e
#
_entry.id   dbf16be0e0caffd5d80095c7228a828e
#
_cell.length_a   1.000
_cell.length_b   1.000
_cell.length_c   1.000
_cell.angle_alpha   90.00
_cell.angle_beta   90.00
_cell.angle_gamma   90.00
#
_symmetry.space_group_name_H-M   'P 1'
#
loop_
_entity.id
_entity.type
_entity.pdbx_description
1 polymer ?
#
loop_
_entity_poly.entity_id
_entity_poly.type
_entity_poly.pdbx_seq_one_letter_code
_entity_poly.pdbx_strand_id
1 'polypeptide(L)'
;MEHAVPDDALARGLEYLRRNGTELMGVLAAHSAGIASGDDVLVHLRPYQNDDGGWERFDGDMEGSLSTISQTWLGLQWLLWTRPSDTTPLDRTVEFLRRSQHDDGYWDEPEEILKYDPPPWMIPGDFSNRLWLTSAVCCKLLELGREAAVGLDAAIEYLRKGWDGSRFPGGQHTHWMAVYIFASLSEPTDLDRRIARGCASRLIDELSKGIGDALDVTSIAYVAFRSGTRDLFDVAFPIVVGNQAEDGGWTTGYDDIHRPQCTIEAMHLIKMV
;
A
#
# COMPACT_ATOMS: atom_id res chain seq x y z
N MET A 1 12.72 -16.51 -17.00
CA MET A 1 13.56 -17.14 -15.94
C MET A 1 12.63 -17.34 -14.75
N GLU A 2 12.51 -18.55 -14.24
CA GLU A 2 11.87 -18.77 -12.94
C GLU A 2 12.77 -18.10 -11.91
N HIS A 3 12.27 -17.04 -11.29
CA HIS A 3 12.94 -16.39 -10.16
C HIS A 3 12.71 -17.29 -8.94
N ALA A 4 13.64 -18.20 -8.69
CA ALA A 4 13.55 -19.10 -7.55
C ALA A 4 13.65 -18.28 -6.26
N VAL A 5 12.55 -18.17 -5.54
CA VAL A 5 12.53 -17.68 -4.16
C VAL A 5 13.27 -18.71 -3.30
N PRO A 6 14.20 -18.31 -2.42
CA PRO A 6 14.82 -19.25 -1.48
C PRO A 6 13.74 -19.95 -0.63
N ASP A 7 13.84 -21.27 -0.49
CA ASP A 7 12.86 -22.10 0.24
C ASP A 7 12.66 -21.64 1.71
N ASP A 8 13.66 -20.99 2.30
CA ASP A 8 13.66 -20.50 3.67
C ASP A 8 13.33 -19.01 3.82
N ALA A 9 13.05 -18.29 2.72
CA ALA A 9 12.86 -16.82 2.75
C ALA A 9 11.79 -16.37 3.74
N LEU A 10 10.63 -17.05 3.74
CA LEU A 10 9.53 -16.73 4.68
C LEU A 10 9.90 -17.06 6.13
N ALA A 11 10.61 -18.16 6.36
CA ALA A 11 11.04 -18.55 7.72
C ALA A 11 12.05 -17.56 8.29
N ARG A 12 12.99 -17.08 7.47
CA ARG A 12 13.97 -16.05 7.85
C ARG A 12 13.30 -14.70 8.14
N GLY A 13 12.35 -14.28 7.28
CA GLY A 13 11.57 -13.06 7.50
C GLY A 13 10.76 -13.09 8.80
N LEU A 14 10.11 -14.23 9.09
CA LEU A 14 9.38 -14.42 10.34
C LEU A 14 10.31 -14.33 11.56
N GLU A 15 11.49 -14.93 11.51
CA GLU A 15 12.46 -14.87 12.60
C GLU A 15 13.00 -13.45 12.81
N TYR A 16 13.26 -12.72 11.71
CA TYR A 16 13.62 -11.30 11.79
C TYR A 16 12.55 -10.48 12.51
N LEU A 17 11.27 -10.63 12.13
CA LEU A 17 10.16 -9.87 12.71
C LEU A 17 9.86 -10.23 14.17
N ARG A 18 10.11 -11.46 14.57
CA ARG A 18 10.02 -11.87 15.99
C ARG A 18 11.05 -11.15 16.87
N ARG A 19 12.20 -10.79 16.32
CA ARG A 19 13.28 -10.12 17.06
C ARG A 19 13.20 -8.60 17.01
N ASN A 20 12.69 -8.04 15.91
CA ASN A 20 12.83 -6.62 15.59
C ASN A 20 11.47 -5.91 15.38
N GLY A 21 10.37 -6.65 15.24
CA GLY A 21 9.05 -6.10 15.00
C GLY A 21 8.25 -5.88 16.29
N THR A 22 7.14 -5.16 16.15
CA THR A 22 6.11 -5.10 17.20
C THR A 22 5.32 -6.42 17.26
N GLU A 23 4.48 -6.59 18.28
CA GLU A 23 3.60 -7.77 18.39
C GLU A 23 2.68 -7.90 17.18
N LEU A 24 2.09 -6.80 16.69
CA LEU A 24 1.30 -6.75 15.46
C LEU A 24 2.11 -7.23 14.25
N MET A 25 3.34 -6.74 14.08
CA MET A 25 4.20 -7.15 12.98
C MET A 25 4.57 -8.63 13.04
N GLY A 26 4.78 -9.16 14.23
CA GLY A 26 5.03 -10.58 14.47
C GLY A 26 3.85 -11.48 14.07
N VAL A 27 2.60 -11.10 14.40
CA VAL A 27 1.42 -11.86 14.00
C VAL A 27 1.10 -11.73 12.51
N LEU A 28 1.33 -10.57 11.90
CA LEU A 28 1.23 -10.38 10.45
C LEU A 28 2.22 -11.29 9.69
N ALA A 29 3.46 -11.37 10.17
CA ALA A 29 4.45 -12.29 9.61
C ALA A 29 4.05 -13.75 9.77
N ALA A 30 3.53 -14.13 10.95
CA ALA A 30 3.03 -15.47 11.19
C ALA A 30 1.85 -15.82 10.25
N HIS A 31 0.97 -14.85 9.96
CA HIS A 31 -0.09 -15.01 8.98
C HIS A 31 0.48 -15.20 7.57
N SER A 32 1.46 -14.39 7.15
CA SER A 32 2.14 -14.54 5.86
C SER A 32 2.84 -15.89 5.74
N ALA A 33 3.40 -16.42 6.83
CA ALA A 33 3.98 -17.77 6.89
C ALA A 33 2.94 -18.92 6.98
N GLY A 34 1.63 -18.62 7.03
CA GLY A 34 0.56 -19.62 7.15
C GLY A 34 0.40 -20.23 8.55
N ILE A 35 0.94 -19.58 9.60
CA ILE A 35 0.92 -20.05 11.00
C ILE A 35 -0.25 -19.44 11.78
N ALA A 36 -0.57 -18.15 11.52
CA ALA A 36 -1.68 -17.45 12.16
C ALA A 36 -2.85 -17.25 11.18
N SER A 37 -4.08 -17.20 11.71
CA SER A 37 -5.28 -16.86 10.95
C SER A 37 -5.47 -15.34 10.82
N GLY A 38 -6.39 -14.90 9.94
CA GLY A 38 -6.77 -13.49 9.87
C GLY A 38 -7.45 -12.99 11.15
N ASP A 39 -8.15 -13.87 11.86
CA ASP A 39 -8.80 -13.53 13.14
C ASP A 39 -7.76 -13.32 14.25
N ASP A 40 -6.66 -14.08 14.25
CA ASP A 40 -5.53 -13.85 15.17
C ASP A 40 -4.92 -12.46 14.91
N VAL A 41 -4.74 -12.07 13.64
CA VAL A 41 -4.24 -10.74 13.28
C VAL A 41 -5.22 -9.65 13.72
N LEU A 42 -6.53 -9.87 13.55
CA LEU A 42 -7.55 -8.88 13.89
C LEU A 42 -7.53 -8.51 15.38
N VAL A 43 -7.22 -9.47 16.28
CA VAL A 43 -7.08 -9.19 17.72
C VAL A 43 -6.04 -8.09 17.97
N HIS A 44 -4.93 -8.11 17.23
CA HIS A 44 -3.84 -7.15 17.37
C HIS A 44 -4.06 -5.87 16.56
N LEU A 45 -4.90 -5.90 15.51
CA LEU A 45 -5.27 -4.72 14.74
C LEU A 45 -6.30 -3.83 15.43
N ARG A 46 -7.30 -4.41 16.09
CA ARG A 46 -8.43 -3.69 16.71
C ARG A 46 -8.03 -2.48 17.57
N PRO A 47 -6.97 -2.55 18.41
CA PRO A 47 -6.56 -1.41 19.25
C PRO A 47 -6.18 -0.14 18.47
N TYR A 48 -5.86 -0.26 17.19
CA TYR A 48 -5.47 0.85 16.32
C TYR A 48 -6.64 1.46 15.55
N GLN A 49 -7.85 0.85 15.59
CA GLN A 49 -9.03 1.44 14.95
C GLN A 49 -9.78 2.34 15.91
N ASN A 50 -9.86 3.62 15.56
CA ASN A 50 -10.60 4.62 16.32
C ASN A 50 -12.12 4.46 16.22
N ASP A 51 -12.85 5.12 17.11
CA ASP A 51 -14.33 5.07 17.17
C ASP A 51 -15.01 5.61 15.92
N ASP A 52 -14.35 6.50 15.18
CA ASP A 52 -14.84 7.03 13.90
C ASP A 52 -14.66 6.06 12.73
N GLY A 53 -13.94 4.94 12.92
CA GLY A 53 -13.66 3.91 11.92
C GLY A 53 -12.36 4.12 11.15
N GLY A 54 -11.70 5.26 11.31
CA GLY A 54 -10.36 5.48 10.82
C GLY A 54 -9.31 4.79 11.70
N TRP A 55 -8.07 4.88 11.30
CA TRP A 55 -6.97 4.20 11.97
C TRP A 55 -5.92 5.19 12.45
N GLU A 56 -5.37 4.92 13.62
CA GLU A 56 -4.20 5.62 14.13
C GLU A 56 -2.92 4.88 13.71
N ARG A 57 -1.77 5.41 14.09
CA ARG A 57 -0.42 4.99 13.69
C ARG A 57 -0.16 3.48 13.76
N PHE A 58 0.48 2.97 12.70
CA PHE A 58 1.05 1.61 12.66
C PHE A 58 2.58 1.60 12.53
N ASP A 59 3.15 2.61 11.91
CA ASP A 59 4.51 2.64 11.38
C ASP A 59 5.47 3.51 12.19
N GLY A 60 4.97 4.31 13.11
CA GLY A 60 5.80 5.20 13.92
C GLY A 60 6.14 6.55 13.27
N ASP A 61 5.65 6.82 12.05
CA ASP A 61 5.85 8.10 11.35
C ASP A 61 5.25 9.28 12.12
N MET A 62 4.28 9.03 12.96
CA MET A 62 3.58 10.07 13.74
C MET A 62 3.20 9.56 15.13
N GLU A 63 3.26 10.43 16.14
CA GLU A 63 2.68 10.16 17.45
C GLU A 63 1.25 10.69 17.54
N GLY A 64 0.36 9.98 18.22
CA GLY A 64 -1.02 10.42 18.47
C GLY A 64 -2.06 9.37 18.08
N SER A 65 -3.32 9.66 18.43
CA SER A 65 -4.49 8.81 18.18
C SER A 65 -5.43 9.38 17.11
N LEU A 66 -4.92 10.27 16.24
CA LEU A 66 -5.69 10.87 15.17
C LEU A 66 -5.92 9.85 14.04
N SER A 67 -7.16 9.73 13.57
CA SER A 67 -7.46 9.02 12.33
C SER A 67 -6.94 9.80 11.14
N THR A 68 -6.05 9.19 10.35
CA THR A 68 -5.50 9.78 9.13
C THR A 68 -5.86 8.95 7.91
N ILE A 69 -5.79 9.51 6.72
CA ILE A 69 -6.09 8.76 5.48
C ILE A 69 -4.97 7.76 5.20
N SER A 70 -3.71 8.15 5.39
CA SER A 70 -2.55 7.26 5.19
C SER A 70 -2.58 6.04 6.11
N GLN A 71 -2.83 6.25 7.42
CA GLN A 71 -2.91 5.13 8.37
C GLN A 71 -4.17 4.28 8.13
N THR A 72 -5.28 4.91 7.72
CA THR A 72 -6.50 4.20 7.34
C THR A 72 -6.28 3.33 6.09
N TRP A 73 -5.54 3.81 5.11
CA TRP A 73 -5.12 3.00 3.95
C TRP A 73 -4.29 1.78 4.38
N LEU A 74 -3.34 1.95 5.30
CA LEU A 74 -2.50 0.85 5.80
C LEU A 74 -3.34 -0.18 6.58
N GLY A 75 -4.24 0.27 7.46
CA GLY A 75 -5.18 -0.60 8.17
C GLY A 75 -6.07 -1.40 7.20
N LEU A 76 -6.55 -0.74 6.14
CA LEU A 76 -7.32 -1.37 5.07
C LEU A 76 -6.50 -2.43 4.33
N GLN A 77 -5.21 -2.17 4.09
CA GLN A 77 -4.30 -3.15 3.49
C GLN A 77 -4.17 -4.40 4.35
N TRP A 78 -3.97 -4.25 5.66
CA TRP A 78 -3.87 -5.40 6.56
C TRP A 78 -5.17 -6.21 6.63
N LEU A 79 -6.33 -5.57 6.69
CA LEU A 79 -7.63 -6.25 6.64
C LEU A 79 -7.83 -7.00 5.32
N LEU A 80 -7.45 -6.39 4.20
CA LEU A 80 -7.53 -7.01 2.88
C LEU A 80 -6.65 -8.26 2.78
N TRP A 81 -5.42 -8.20 3.28
CA TRP A 81 -4.47 -9.30 3.17
C TRP A 81 -4.78 -10.45 4.11
N THR A 82 -5.26 -10.16 5.30
CA THR A 82 -5.51 -11.18 6.34
C THR A 82 -6.91 -11.76 6.29
N ARG A 83 -7.89 -11.04 5.73
CA ARG A 83 -9.27 -11.47 5.54
C ARG A 83 -9.88 -12.10 6.79
N PRO A 84 -9.97 -11.38 7.90
CA PRO A 84 -10.59 -11.89 9.12
C PRO A 84 -12.06 -12.21 8.88
N SER A 85 -12.61 -13.14 9.69
CA SER A 85 -14.03 -13.54 9.58
C SER A 85 -15.00 -12.43 10.03
N ASP A 86 -14.59 -11.59 11.00
CA ASP A 86 -15.34 -10.39 11.38
C ASP A 86 -15.02 -9.22 10.46
N THR A 87 -15.99 -8.85 9.63
CA THR A 87 -15.87 -7.74 8.68
C THR A 87 -16.22 -6.36 9.26
N THR A 88 -16.66 -6.30 10.53
CA THR A 88 -17.05 -5.02 11.16
C THR A 88 -15.98 -3.93 11.07
N PRO A 89 -14.68 -4.21 11.33
CA PRO A 89 -13.63 -3.20 11.17
C PRO A 89 -13.49 -2.71 9.73
N LEU A 90 -13.63 -3.60 8.76
CA LEU A 90 -13.61 -3.23 7.33
C LEU A 90 -14.78 -2.31 6.97
N ASP A 91 -16.00 -2.64 7.38
CA ASP A 91 -17.19 -1.84 7.08
C ASP A 91 -17.09 -0.45 7.72
N ARG A 92 -16.56 -0.34 8.95
CA ARG A 92 -16.27 0.94 9.61
C ARG A 92 -15.20 1.75 8.87
N THR A 93 -14.15 1.10 8.39
CA THR A 93 -13.09 1.75 7.59
C THR A 93 -13.64 2.33 6.29
N VAL A 94 -14.45 1.57 5.57
CA VAL A 94 -15.09 2.03 4.32
C VAL A 94 -16.01 3.21 4.59
N GLU A 95 -16.78 3.19 5.68
CA GLU A 95 -17.65 4.31 6.06
C GLU A 95 -16.87 5.56 6.47
N PHE A 96 -15.72 5.40 7.17
CA PHE A 96 -14.81 6.51 7.46
C PHE A 96 -14.30 7.14 6.16
N LEU A 97 -13.80 6.34 5.22
CA LEU A 97 -13.31 6.82 3.93
C LEU A 97 -14.41 7.52 3.12
N ARG A 98 -15.64 6.98 3.14
CA ARG A 98 -16.79 7.62 2.47
C ARG A 98 -17.08 9.03 3.02
N ARG A 99 -17.01 9.21 4.35
CA ARG A 99 -17.26 10.50 5.00
C ARG A 99 -16.12 11.50 4.85
N SER A 100 -14.89 10.98 4.69
CA SER A 100 -13.68 11.79 4.54
C SER A 100 -13.40 12.19 3.08
N GLN A 101 -14.17 11.69 2.11
CA GLN A 101 -14.01 12.07 0.71
C GLN A 101 -14.52 13.51 0.49
N HIS A 102 -13.69 14.31 -0.16
CA HIS A 102 -14.09 15.67 -0.57
C HIS A 102 -15.04 15.63 -1.79
N ASP A 103 -15.85 16.67 -1.96
CA ASP A 103 -16.83 16.77 -3.05
C ASP A 103 -16.19 16.62 -4.45
N ASP A 104 -14.94 17.06 -4.61
CA ASP A 104 -14.16 16.89 -5.84
C ASP A 104 -13.61 15.45 -6.05
N GLY A 105 -13.91 14.53 -5.13
CA GLY A 105 -13.57 13.11 -5.23
C GLY A 105 -12.24 12.70 -4.61
N TYR A 106 -11.41 13.60 -4.14
CA TYR A 106 -10.11 13.28 -3.54
C TYR A 106 -10.20 13.01 -2.03
N TRP A 107 -9.13 12.40 -1.50
CA TRP A 107 -8.84 12.34 -0.07
C TRP A 107 -7.61 13.18 0.25
N ASP A 108 -7.62 13.76 1.45
CA ASP A 108 -6.54 14.57 2.01
C ASP A 108 -6.39 14.25 3.50
N GLU A 109 -5.23 14.48 4.06
CA GLU A 109 -5.05 14.35 5.50
C GLU A 109 -5.84 15.43 6.25
N PRO A 110 -6.33 15.16 7.48
CA PRO A 110 -7.00 16.15 8.26
C PRO A 110 -6.04 17.28 8.71
N GLU A 111 -6.49 18.53 8.74
CA GLU A 111 -5.65 19.67 9.16
C GLU A 111 -5.10 19.53 10.59
N GLU A 112 -5.80 18.77 11.44
CA GLU A 112 -5.39 18.48 12.80
C GLU A 112 -4.03 17.76 12.89
N ILE A 113 -3.62 17.07 11.83
CA ILE A 113 -2.35 16.36 11.76
C ILE A 113 -1.15 17.31 11.95
N LEU A 114 -1.28 18.58 11.55
CA LEU A 114 -0.23 19.60 11.70
C LEU A 114 0.19 19.85 13.15
N LYS A 115 -0.60 19.42 14.13
CA LYS A 115 -0.26 19.49 15.56
C LYS A 115 0.79 18.47 15.98
N TYR A 116 1.05 17.48 15.14
CA TYR A 116 1.94 16.33 15.41
C TYR A 116 3.23 16.35 14.58
N ASP A 117 3.56 17.49 13.95
CA ASP A 117 4.74 17.67 13.10
C ASP A 117 4.90 16.52 12.04
N PRO A 118 3.89 16.35 11.17
CA PRO A 118 3.85 15.23 10.24
C PRO A 118 4.96 15.30 9.20
N PRO A 119 5.41 14.16 8.66
CA PRO A 119 6.36 14.14 7.57
C PRO A 119 5.78 14.83 6.31
N PRO A 120 6.64 15.27 5.37
CA PRO A 120 6.21 16.05 4.20
C PRO A 120 5.10 15.41 3.36
N TRP A 121 5.05 14.08 3.29
CA TRP A 121 4.03 13.34 2.52
C TRP A 121 2.66 13.24 3.21
N MET A 122 2.55 13.67 4.48
CA MET A 122 1.29 13.75 5.23
C MET A 122 0.81 15.19 5.43
N ILE A 123 1.43 16.19 4.81
CA ILE A 123 1.00 17.59 4.92
C ILE A 123 -0.29 17.77 4.10
N PRO A 124 -1.41 18.20 4.73
CA PRO A 124 -2.66 18.45 4.04
C PRO A 124 -2.55 19.64 3.07
N GLY A 125 -3.36 19.62 2.03
CA GLY A 125 -3.42 20.71 1.05
C GLY A 125 -2.42 20.58 -0.11
N ASP A 126 -1.38 19.78 0.00
CA ASP A 126 -0.45 19.54 -1.10
C ASP A 126 -1.09 18.69 -2.22
N PHE A 127 -0.98 19.15 -3.45
CA PHE A 127 -1.63 18.48 -4.59
C PHE A 127 -1.06 17.08 -4.85
N SER A 128 0.26 16.91 -4.68
CA SER A 128 0.90 15.60 -4.88
C SER A 128 0.49 14.60 -3.81
N ASN A 129 0.35 15.07 -2.55
CA ASN A 129 -0.12 14.24 -1.44
C ASN A 129 -1.58 13.82 -1.65
N ARG A 130 -2.46 14.73 -2.11
CA ARG A 130 -3.84 14.39 -2.47
C ARG A 130 -3.92 13.33 -3.57
N LEU A 131 -3.08 13.43 -4.60
CA LEU A 131 -3.03 12.42 -5.67
C LEU A 131 -2.56 11.08 -5.12
N TRP A 132 -1.53 11.07 -4.27
CA TRP A 132 -1.05 9.85 -3.63
C TRP A 132 -2.15 9.22 -2.76
N LEU A 133 -2.72 9.93 -1.81
CA LEU A 133 -3.75 9.43 -0.90
C LEU A 133 -4.98 8.93 -1.67
N THR A 134 -5.43 9.71 -2.67
CA THR A 134 -6.56 9.32 -3.51
C THR A 134 -6.28 8.02 -4.26
N SER A 135 -5.08 7.88 -4.86
CA SER A 135 -4.71 6.64 -5.54
C SER A 135 -4.57 5.46 -4.58
N ALA A 136 -4.05 5.69 -3.36
CA ALA A 136 -3.91 4.68 -2.33
C ALA A 136 -5.27 4.10 -1.90
N VAL A 137 -6.23 4.96 -1.61
CA VAL A 137 -7.59 4.57 -1.25
C VAL A 137 -8.30 3.87 -2.42
N CYS A 138 -8.25 4.44 -3.63
CA CYS A 138 -8.85 3.83 -4.83
C CYS A 138 -8.32 2.43 -5.10
N CYS A 139 -7.00 2.24 -5.02
CA CYS A 139 -6.35 0.95 -5.23
C CYS A 139 -6.95 -0.13 -4.30
N LYS A 140 -7.07 0.17 -3.00
CA LYS A 140 -7.58 -0.80 -2.02
C LYS A 140 -9.09 -1.04 -2.14
N LEU A 141 -9.88 -0.03 -2.45
CA LEU A 141 -11.32 -0.18 -2.64
C LEU A 141 -11.64 -1.01 -3.88
N LEU A 142 -10.90 -0.84 -4.98
CA LEU A 142 -10.98 -1.70 -6.17
C LEU A 142 -10.59 -3.15 -5.83
N GLU A 143 -9.52 -3.35 -5.08
CA GLU A 143 -9.07 -4.67 -4.63
C GLU A 143 -10.13 -5.41 -3.79
N LEU A 144 -10.90 -4.66 -3.00
CA LEU A 144 -11.96 -5.18 -2.14
C LEU A 144 -13.30 -5.39 -2.87
N GLY A 145 -13.47 -4.87 -4.10
CA GLY A 145 -14.76 -4.84 -4.77
C GLY A 145 -15.79 -3.98 -4.02
N ARG A 146 -15.34 -2.86 -3.41
CA ARG A 146 -16.17 -1.94 -2.62
C ARG A 146 -16.34 -0.57 -3.29
N GLU A 147 -16.21 -0.49 -4.60
CA GLU A 147 -16.27 0.74 -5.40
C GLU A 147 -17.58 1.51 -5.19
N ALA A 148 -18.69 0.78 -5.10
CA ALA A 148 -20.01 1.39 -4.94
C ALA A 148 -20.25 2.00 -3.55
N ALA A 149 -19.39 1.69 -2.55
CA ALA A 149 -19.55 2.21 -1.19
C ALA A 149 -19.06 3.65 -1.02
N VAL A 150 -18.26 4.13 -1.97
CA VAL A 150 -17.66 5.48 -1.99
C VAL A 150 -17.79 6.08 -3.40
N GLY A 151 -17.58 7.37 -3.55
CA GLY A 151 -17.61 8.06 -4.85
C GLY A 151 -16.34 7.77 -5.69
N LEU A 152 -16.11 6.50 -6.05
CA LEU A 152 -14.89 6.07 -6.73
C LEU A 152 -14.75 6.68 -8.12
N ASP A 153 -15.86 6.87 -8.85
CA ASP A 153 -15.85 7.53 -10.16
C ASP A 153 -15.30 8.96 -10.07
N ALA A 154 -15.69 9.71 -9.03
CA ALA A 154 -15.19 11.07 -8.80
C ALA A 154 -13.68 11.05 -8.48
N ALA A 155 -13.23 10.07 -7.69
CA ALA A 155 -11.81 9.91 -7.37
C ALA A 155 -10.97 9.53 -8.60
N ILE A 156 -11.46 8.63 -9.44
CA ILE A 156 -10.80 8.27 -10.71
C ILE A 156 -10.71 9.50 -11.64
N GLU A 157 -11.78 10.30 -11.71
CA GLU A 157 -11.77 11.53 -12.49
C GLU A 157 -10.79 12.57 -11.94
N TYR A 158 -10.66 12.67 -10.62
CA TYR A 158 -9.63 13.49 -9.98
C TYR A 158 -8.22 13.05 -10.37
N LEU A 159 -7.95 11.74 -10.36
CA LEU A 159 -6.67 11.20 -10.81
C LEU A 159 -6.41 11.46 -12.30
N ARG A 160 -7.42 11.32 -13.17
CA ARG A 160 -7.29 11.67 -14.61
C ARG A 160 -6.85 13.11 -14.80
N LYS A 161 -7.43 14.05 -14.04
CA LYS A 161 -7.06 15.48 -14.07
C LYS A 161 -5.64 15.75 -13.56
N GLY A 162 -5.13 14.91 -12.65
CA GLY A 162 -3.76 15.00 -12.15
C GLY A 162 -2.69 14.54 -13.14
N TRP A 163 -3.07 13.81 -14.19
CA TRP A 163 -2.15 13.35 -15.22
C TRP A 163 -1.79 14.46 -16.22
N ASP A 164 -0.51 14.84 -16.31
CA ASP A 164 -0.05 15.92 -17.19
C ASP A 164 0.15 15.51 -18.67
N GLY A 165 -0.17 14.27 -19.01
CA GLY A 165 0.05 13.65 -20.31
C GLY A 165 1.27 12.73 -20.37
N SER A 166 2.14 12.77 -19.37
CA SER A 166 3.36 11.96 -19.26
C SER A 166 3.59 11.37 -17.87
N ARG A 167 3.15 12.04 -16.80
CA ARG A 167 3.36 11.64 -15.41
C ARG A 167 2.33 12.26 -14.46
N PHE A 168 2.28 11.74 -13.24
CA PHE A 168 1.72 12.44 -12.08
C PHE A 168 2.80 13.30 -11.41
N PRO A 169 2.46 14.45 -10.81
CA PRO A 169 3.37 15.17 -9.92
C PRO A 169 3.63 14.36 -8.65
N GLY A 170 4.78 14.61 -8.01
CA GLY A 170 5.19 13.92 -6.79
C GLY A 170 6.04 12.68 -7.04
N GLY A 171 6.07 11.77 -6.07
CA GLY A 171 6.91 10.56 -6.08
C GLY A 171 6.35 9.39 -6.88
N GLN A 172 6.99 8.22 -6.72
CA GLN A 172 6.62 6.99 -7.42
C GLN A 172 5.27 6.40 -6.97
N HIS A 173 4.80 6.72 -5.76
CA HIS A 173 3.62 6.10 -5.15
C HIS A 173 2.35 6.21 -6.02
N THR A 174 2.03 7.41 -6.49
CA THR A 174 0.87 7.60 -7.39
C THR A 174 1.01 6.78 -8.67
N HIS A 175 2.24 6.65 -9.22
CA HIS A 175 2.46 5.91 -10.46
C HIS A 175 2.18 4.42 -10.33
N TRP A 176 2.71 3.75 -9.29
CA TRP A 176 2.47 2.31 -9.17
C TRP A 176 1.02 1.98 -8.79
N MET A 177 0.35 2.82 -7.98
CA MET A 177 -1.07 2.66 -7.71
C MET A 177 -1.91 2.88 -8.98
N ALA A 178 -1.57 3.86 -9.80
CA ALA A 178 -2.24 4.14 -11.07
C ALA A 178 -2.12 2.97 -12.07
N VAL A 179 -1.01 2.22 -12.07
CA VAL A 179 -0.91 0.98 -12.88
C VAL A 179 -2.06 0.04 -12.53
N TYR A 180 -2.28 -0.23 -11.25
CA TYR A 180 -3.36 -1.12 -10.82
C TYR A 180 -4.74 -0.54 -11.11
N ILE A 181 -5.00 0.71 -10.70
CA ILE A 181 -6.30 1.36 -10.83
C ILE A 181 -6.77 1.34 -12.28
N PHE A 182 -5.96 1.90 -13.18
CA PHE A 182 -6.36 2.08 -14.58
C PHE A 182 -6.31 0.79 -15.41
N ALA A 183 -5.60 -0.24 -14.95
CA ALA A 183 -5.67 -1.59 -15.53
C ALA A 183 -6.89 -2.39 -15.06
N SER A 184 -7.44 -2.07 -13.88
CA SER A 184 -8.55 -2.81 -13.25
C SER A 184 -9.93 -2.26 -13.62
N LEU A 185 -10.02 -1.14 -14.33
CA LEU A 185 -11.31 -0.58 -14.75
C LEU A 185 -12.03 -1.53 -15.72
N SER A 186 -13.33 -1.76 -15.49
CA SER A 186 -14.15 -2.62 -16.35
C SER A 186 -14.32 -2.06 -17.77
N GLU A 187 -14.39 -0.74 -17.87
CA GLU A 187 -14.55 -0.02 -19.16
C GLU A 187 -13.50 1.10 -19.29
N PRO A 188 -12.22 0.74 -19.47
CA PRO A 188 -11.15 1.75 -19.54
C PRO A 188 -11.23 2.57 -20.81
N THR A 189 -11.10 3.89 -20.69
CA THR A 189 -10.97 4.83 -21.82
C THR A 189 -9.58 4.73 -22.45
N ASP A 190 -9.36 5.41 -23.58
CA ASP A 190 -8.02 5.51 -24.18
C ASP A 190 -7.04 6.29 -23.28
N LEU A 191 -7.55 7.26 -22.50
CA LEU A 191 -6.75 7.97 -21.51
C LEU A 191 -6.28 7.00 -20.41
N ASP A 192 -7.18 6.17 -19.87
CA ASP A 192 -6.86 5.21 -18.82
C ASP A 192 -5.78 4.22 -19.25
N ARG A 193 -5.92 3.70 -20.47
CA ARG A 193 -4.90 2.83 -21.08
C ARG A 193 -3.55 3.52 -21.27
N ARG A 194 -3.55 4.83 -21.59
CA ARG A 194 -2.30 5.61 -21.68
C ARG A 194 -1.69 5.85 -20.32
N ILE A 195 -2.49 6.18 -19.30
CA ILE A 195 -2.02 6.37 -17.93
C ILE A 195 -1.37 5.06 -17.41
N ALA A 196 -2.09 3.93 -17.47
CA ALA A 196 -1.56 2.65 -16.98
C ALA A 196 -0.23 2.28 -17.67
N ARG A 197 -0.17 2.37 -19.00
CA ARG A 197 1.06 2.05 -19.75
C ARG A 197 2.18 3.06 -19.51
N GLY A 198 1.88 4.35 -19.43
CA GLY A 198 2.86 5.40 -19.16
C GLY A 198 3.50 5.22 -17.78
N CYS A 199 2.68 4.95 -16.77
CA CYS A 199 3.16 4.66 -15.41
C CYS A 199 4.01 3.39 -15.38
N ALA A 200 3.55 2.28 -15.97
CA ALA A 200 4.31 1.03 -16.01
C ALA A 200 5.68 1.19 -16.71
N SER A 201 5.70 1.84 -17.90
CA SER A 201 6.93 2.08 -18.65
C SER A 201 7.92 2.94 -17.86
N ARG A 202 7.43 3.96 -17.16
CA ARG A 202 8.27 4.82 -16.31
C ARG A 202 8.88 4.02 -15.16
N LEU A 203 8.09 3.23 -14.45
CA LEU A 203 8.58 2.41 -13.34
C LEU A 203 9.62 1.38 -13.81
N ILE A 204 9.41 0.73 -14.97
CA ILE A 204 10.39 -0.18 -15.57
C ILE A 204 11.71 0.56 -15.86
N ASP A 205 11.65 1.76 -16.44
CA ASP A 205 12.84 2.57 -16.75
C ASP A 205 13.59 2.97 -15.46
N GLU A 206 12.86 3.41 -14.43
CA GLU A 206 13.44 3.79 -13.12
C GLU A 206 14.10 2.58 -12.43
N LEU A 207 13.40 1.45 -12.31
CA LEU A 207 13.94 0.22 -11.72
C LEU A 207 15.15 -0.34 -12.48
N SER A 208 15.13 -0.26 -13.80
CA SER A 208 16.27 -0.69 -14.64
C SER A 208 17.52 0.16 -14.43
N LYS A 209 17.36 1.38 -13.92
CA LYS A 209 18.46 2.28 -13.53
C LYS A 209 18.85 2.17 -12.06
N GLY A 210 18.25 1.25 -11.31
CA GLY A 210 18.45 1.11 -9.88
C GLY A 210 17.83 2.22 -9.04
N ILE A 211 16.80 2.90 -9.58
CA ILE A 211 16.05 3.94 -8.87
C ILE A 211 14.83 3.28 -8.23
N GLY A 212 14.70 3.39 -6.94
CA GLY A 212 13.58 2.87 -6.15
C GLY A 212 14.07 2.29 -4.83
N ASP A 213 13.33 2.54 -3.77
CA ASP A 213 13.54 1.89 -2.48
C ASP A 213 12.95 0.47 -2.49
N ALA A 214 13.47 -0.42 -1.66
CA ALA A 214 12.98 -1.80 -1.62
C ALA A 214 11.53 -1.91 -1.14
N LEU A 215 11.05 -1.02 -0.27
CA LEU A 215 9.65 -0.95 0.12
C LEU A 215 8.78 -0.58 -1.08
N ASP A 216 9.17 0.46 -1.82
CA ASP A 216 8.46 0.86 -3.04
C ASP A 216 8.48 -0.25 -4.11
N VAL A 217 9.65 -0.89 -4.30
CA VAL A 217 9.79 -1.99 -5.27
C VAL A 217 8.89 -3.18 -4.91
N THR A 218 8.71 -3.46 -3.62
CA THR A 218 7.80 -4.51 -3.15
C THR A 218 6.35 -4.17 -3.49
N SER A 219 5.93 -2.93 -3.24
CA SER A 219 4.60 -2.44 -3.60
C SER A 219 4.39 -2.42 -5.13
N ILE A 220 5.42 -2.02 -5.90
CA ILE A 220 5.40 -2.07 -7.38
C ILE A 220 5.21 -3.51 -7.87
N ALA A 221 5.97 -4.46 -7.34
CA ALA A 221 5.84 -5.87 -7.71
C ALA A 221 4.46 -6.44 -7.34
N TYR A 222 3.93 -6.07 -6.17
CA TYR A 222 2.59 -6.46 -5.73
C TYR A 222 1.51 -5.97 -6.70
N VAL A 223 1.48 -4.68 -7.04
CA VAL A 223 0.46 -4.14 -7.95
C VAL A 223 0.63 -4.67 -9.37
N ALA A 224 1.87 -4.90 -9.83
CA ALA A 224 2.15 -5.49 -11.13
C ALA A 224 1.62 -6.93 -11.22
N PHE A 225 1.81 -7.73 -10.15
CA PHE A 225 1.25 -9.07 -10.03
C PHE A 225 -0.29 -9.03 -10.08
N ARG A 226 -0.91 -8.15 -9.26
CA ARG A 226 -2.36 -8.05 -9.14
C ARG A 226 -3.05 -7.51 -10.40
N SER A 227 -2.42 -6.60 -11.13
CA SER A 227 -2.93 -6.03 -12.39
C SER A 227 -2.62 -6.87 -13.63
N GLY A 228 -1.80 -7.92 -13.50
CA GLY A 228 -1.33 -8.70 -14.64
C GLY A 228 -0.33 -7.96 -15.53
N THR A 229 0.31 -6.88 -15.04
CA THR A 229 1.33 -6.11 -15.78
C THR A 229 2.66 -6.85 -15.75
N ARG A 230 2.76 -7.90 -16.60
CA ARG A 230 3.84 -8.88 -16.56
C ARG A 230 5.23 -8.28 -16.70
N ASP A 231 5.44 -7.37 -17.65
CA ASP A 231 6.76 -6.79 -17.91
C ASP A 231 7.29 -6.02 -16.68
N LEU A 232 6.39 -5.31 -15.96
CA LEU A 232 6.76 -4.61 -14.73
C LEU A 232 7.08 -5.60 -13.60
N PHE A 233 6.28 -6.67 -13.46
CA PHE A 233 6.52 -7.70 -12.48
C PHE A 233 7.86 -8.41 -12.68
N ASP A 234 8.20 -8.75 -13.94
CA ASP A 234 9.45 -9.44 -14.30
C ASP A 234 10.71 -8.59 -14.01
N VAL A 235 10.56 -7.26 -13.93
CA VAL A 235 11.65 -6.35 -13.51
C VAL A 235 11.68 -6.19 -11.98
N ALA A 236 10.51 -5.98 -11.34
CA ALA A 236 10.45 -5.64 -9.92
C ALA A 236 10.67 -6.85 -8.99
N PHE A 237 10.07 -7.99 -9.28
CA PHE A 237 10.09 -9.15 -8.39
C PHE A 237 11.50 -9.71 -8.10
N PRO A 238 12.43 -9.83 -9.08
CA PRO A 238 13.81 -10.22 -8.79
C PRO A 238 14.53 -9.29 -7.80
N ILE A 239 14.23 -8.00 -7.85
CA ILE A 239 14.80 -7.02 -6.92
C ILE A 239 14.28 -7.29 -5.50
N VAL A 240 12.97 -7.57 -5.35
CA VAL A 240 12.40 -7.94 -4.05
C VAL A 240 13.09 -9.19 -3.49
N VAL A 241 13.21 -10.25 -4.29
CA VAL A 241 13.86 -11.49 -3.85
C VAL A 241 15.32 -11.25 -3.46
N GLY A 242 16.05 -10.43 -4.23
CA GLY A 242 17.46 -10.13 -3.99
C GLY A 242 17.74 -9.21 -2.81
N ASN A 243 16.73 -8.52 -2.27
CA ASN A 243 16.88 -7.55 -1.17
C ASN A 243 16.75 -8.15 0.23
N GLN A 244 16.53 -9.46 0.37
CA GLN A 244 16.54 -10.09 1.69
C GLN A 244 17.96 -10.13 2.26
N ALA A 245 18.18 -9.48 3.40
CA ALA A 245 19.46 -9.42 4.08
C ALA A 245 19.82 -10.73 4.80
N GLU A 246 21.07 -10.86 5.26
CA GLU A 246 21.56 -12.04 5.98
C GLU A 246 20.78 -12.32 7.28
N ASP A 247 20.30 -11.27 7.96
CA ASP A 247 19.49 -11.38 9.18
C ASP A 247 18.03 -11.82 8.92
N GLY A 248 17.65 -11.95 7.65
CA GLY A 248 16.33 -12.41 7.20
C GLY A 248 15.33 -11.29 6.91
N GLY A 249 15.58 -10.04 7.30
CA GLY A 249 14.73 -8.89 6.97
C GLY A 249 14.98 -8.38 5.56
N TRP A 250 14.01 -7.65 4.99
CA TRP A 250 14.23 -6.90 3.76
C TRP A 250 14.74 -5.50 4.08
N THR A 251 15.79 -5.08 3.37
CA THR A 251 16.38 -3.74 3.57
C THR A 251 15.53 -2.68 2.90
N THR A 252 15.56 -1.46 3.45
CA THR A 252 14.97 -0.26 2.85
C THR A 252 15.94 0.90 3.00
N GLY A 253 15.95 1.85 2.08
CA GLY A 253 16.74 3.09 2.14
C GLY A 253 16.03 4.19 2.94
N TYR A 254 14.76 3.99 3.30
CA TYR A 254 14.12 4.74 4.38
C TYR A 254 14.87 4.44 5.69
N ASP A 255 14.41 4.78 6.83
CA ASP A 255 15.10 4.41 8.08
C ASP A 255 14.76 2.98 8.56
N ASP A 256 15.44 2.52 9.61
CA ASP A 256 15.27 1.18 10.17
C ASP A 256 13.86 0.92 10.72
N ILE A 257 13.07 1.96 10.99
CA ILE A 257 11.70 1.84 11.50
C ILE A 257 10.76 1.23 10.45
N HIS A 258 11.01 1.46 9.15
CA HIS A 258 10.21 0.93 8.04
C HIS A 258 10.65 -0.48 7.61
N ARG A 259 11.78 -0.95 8.08
CA ARG A 259 12.31 -2.26 7.70
C ARG A 259 11.40 -3.44 8.07
N PRO A 260 10.73 -3.46 9.25
CA PRO A 260 9.72 -4.47 9.56
C PRO A 260 8.53 -4.46 8.59
N GLN A 261 8.02 -3.29 8.20
CA GLN A 261 6.94 -3.17 7.21
C GLN A 261 7.39 -3.73 5.85
N CYS A 262 8.55 -3.31 5.35
CA CYS A 262 9.13 -3.82 4.11
C CYS A 262 9.22 -5.35 4.12
N THR A 263 9.65 -5.93 5.26
CA THR A 263 9.74 -7.38 5.43
C THR A 263 8.38 -8.06 5.35
N ILE A 264 7.33 -7.53 6.01
CA ILE A 264 5.97 -8.09 5.95
C ILE A 264 5.43 -8.03 4.52
N GLU A 265 5.59 -6.92 3.84
CA GLU A 265 5.09 -6.74 2.46
C GLU A 265 5.78 -7.70 1.49
N ALA A 266 7.10 -7.86 1.60
CA ALA A 266 7.86 -8.83 0.80
C ALA A 266 7.43 -10.27 1.09
N MET A 267 7.26 -10.65 2.36
CA MET A 267 6.75 -11.98 2.73
C MET A 267 5.35 -12.24 2.17
N HIS A 268 4.45 -11.24 2.24
CA HIS A 268 3.11 -11.37 1.68
C HIS A 268 3.14 -11.60 0.16
N LEU A 269 3.91 -10.79 -0.56
CA LEU A 269 4.09 -10.94 -2.00
C LEU A 269 4.65 -12.33 -2.37
N ILE A 270 5.72 -12.76 -1.70
CA ILE A 270 6.36 -14.07 -1.95
C ILE A 270 5.37 -15.22 -1.74
N LYS A 271 4.51 -15.14 -0.72
CA LYS A 271 3.47 -16.15 -0.48
C LYS A 271 2.43 -16.23 -1.61
N MET A 272 2.18 -15.12 -2.32
CA MET A 272 1.17 -15.03 -3.38
C MET A 272 1.66 -15.55 -4.73
N VAL A 273 2.96 -15.54 -4.97
CA VAL A 273 3.61 -15.91 -6.24
C VAL A 273 3.99 -17.39 -6.25
#